data_fb62a6d289bff58aea30ff7224172b4f
#
_entry.id   fb62a6d289bff58aea30ff7224172b4f
#
_cell.length_a   1.000
_cell.length_b   1.000
_cell.length_c   1.000
_cell.angle_alpha   90.00
_cell.angle_beta   90.00
_cell.angle_gamma   90.00
#
_symmetry.space_group_name_H-M   'P 1'
#
loop_
_entity.id
_entity.type
_entity.pdbx_description
1 polymer ?
#
loop_
_entity_poly.entity_id
_entity_poly.type
_entity_poly.pdbx_seq_one_letter_code
_entity_poly.pdbx_strand_id
1 'polypeptide(L)'
;MLIKRREFLKISSLAAASFMMPNFLKAITFDDALEPNQKILVVLQFTGGNDGLNTIIPSRNDIYFRERKKIAIQDSLPLTDEAGINPALSYFKELYDKGELSVMNNVGYPNPDKSHFRSMDIWHSASKSNEYLETGWLGRYLDEECYRCEHPTQALEVDDMLSLALKGENNKAFAFKDPKRLYQTSQEKYFKSLYDHHHDDETVSYLYQTLGSTINNAGYIFEKSQAKKTTQEYPNSQLGKDFKTVASLIKSDINTQVYYLSVGSFDTHVNQNERQQKLFSDINEAVKSFVADMKSNGLFENILLMTFSEFGRRVAQNASDGTDHGTANQMFFISGGLKRKGVLNALPDLQNLNEGDLIYSEDFRKVYATILKNWLKADSSKVLGWKNGIYDFV
;
A
#
# COMPACT_ATOMS: atom_id res chain seq x y z
N MET A 1 1.17 33.22 -22.88
CA MET A 1 1.95 33.64 -21.69
C MET A 1 2.91 32.50 -21.33
N LEU A 2 4.24 32.71 -21.40
CA LEU A 2 5.20 31.63 -21.12
C LEU A 2 5.27 31.40 -19.61
N ILE A 3 4.91 30.22 -19.17
CA ILE A 3 4.98 29.81 -17.76
C ILE A 3 6.45 29.75 -17.33
N LYS A 4 6.80 30.42 -16.22
CA LYS A 4 8.17 30.35 -15.66
C LYS A 4 8.48 28.93 -15.18
N ARG A 5 9.70 28.44 -15.42
CA ARG A 5 10.15 27.08 -15.10
C ARG A 5 9.84 26.64 -13.65
N ARG A 6 9.89 27.57 -12.69
CA ARG A 6 9.57 27.33 -11.27
C ARG A 6 8.07 27.12 -11.05
N GLU A 7 7.23 27.82 -11.79
CA GLU A 7 5.77 27.67 -11.76
C GLU A 7 5.33 26.37 -12.45
N PHE A 8 6.01 26.01 -13.56
CA PHE A 8 5.83 24.73 -14.21
C PHE A 8 6.15 23.53 -13.29
N LEU A 9 7.23 23.60 -12.50
CA LEU A 9 7.58 22.54 -11.55
C LEU A 9 6.59 22.44 -10.38
N LYS A 10 5.99 23.56 -9.94
CA LYS A 10 4.90 23.56 -8.95
C LYS A 10 3.61 22.97 -9.53
N ILE A 11 3.29 23.30 -10.77
CA ILE A 11 2.13 22.76 -11.49
C ILE A 11 2.34 21.26 -11.73
N SER A 12 3.52 20.80 -12.11
CA SER A 12 3.78 19.38 -12.32
C SER A 12 3.73 18.55 -11.03
N SER A 13 4.06 19.11 -9.87
CA SER A 13 3.88 18.42 -8.59
C SER A 13 2.40 18.31 -8.16
N LEU A 14 1.55 19.27 -8.54
CA LEU A 14 0.09 19.19 -8.38
C LEU A 14 -0.57 18.36 -9.49
N ALA A 15 -0.08 18.48 -10.72
CA ALA A 15 -0.61 17.73 -11.87
C ALA A 15 -0.18 16.25 -11.85
N ALA A 16 0.95 15.89 -11.24
CA ALA A 16 1.31 14.49 -11.01
C ALA A 16 0.30 13.77 -10.09
N ALA A 17 -0.37 14.52 -9.20
CA ALA A 17 -1.47 14.00 -8.39
C ALA A 17 -2.77 13.77 -9.18
N SER A 18 -2.89 14.31 -10.41
CA SER A 18 -4.19 14.39 -11.09
C SER A 18 -4.17 14.12 -12.61
N PHE A 19 -3.15 13.51 -13.17
CA PHE A 19 -3.11 13.24 -14.61
C PHE A 19 -4.24 12.30 -15.07
N MET A 20 -5.16 12.84 -15.86
CA MET A 20 -6.30 12.30 -16.61
C MET A 20 -7.58 12.00 -15.81
N MET A 21 -8.53 12.91 -15.83
CA MET A 21 -9.94 12.64 -15.56
C MET A 21 -10.80 13.08 -16.76
N PRO A 22 -11.51 12.17 -17.43
CA PRO A 22 -12.54 12.54 -18.38
C PRO A 22 -13.93 12.63 -17.73
N ASN A 23 -14.68 13.63 -18.11
CA ASN A 23 -16.16 13.71 -18.19
C ASN A 23 -17.06 13.64 -16.94
N PHE A 24 -16.65 13.94 -15.69
CA PHE A 24 -17.66 13.93 -14.62
C PHE A 24 -17.81 15.22 -13.77
N LEU A 25 -17.40 16.35 -14.25
CA LEU A 25 -17.63 17.64 -13.58
C LEU A 25 -19.08 18.13 -13.77
N LYS A 26 -20.08 17.35 -13.34
CA LYS A 26 -21.43 17.85 -13.13
C LYS A 26 -21.77 17.74 -11.63
N ALA A 27 -21.84 18.91 -10.99
CA ALA A 27 -22.41 19.17 -9.68
C ALA A 27 -22.12 18.11 -8.59
N ILE A 28 -21.01 18.28 -7.91
CA ILE A 28 -20.68 17.48 -6.71
C ILE A 28 -21.59 17.95 -5.56
N THR A 29 -22.59 17.17 -5.21
CA THR A 29 -23.21 17.24 -3.89
C THR A 29 -22.45 16.28 -2.97
N PHE A 30 -21.73 16.81 -1.97
CA PHE A 30 -20.87 16.05 -1.05
C PHE A 30 -21.68 15.29 0.02
N ASP A 31 -22.63 14.49 -0.34
CA ASP A 31 -23.58 13.90 0.64
C ASP A 31 -23.57 12.37 0.70
N ASP A 32 -22.49 11.70 0.29
CA ASP A 32 -22.36 10.26 0.43
C ASP A 32 -21.32 9.91 1.50
N ALA A 33 -21.78 9.84 2.77
CA ALA A 33 -21.05 9.18 3.83
C ALA A 33 -20.84 7.69 3.49
N LEU A 34 -19.77 7.08 4.02
CA LEU A 34 -19.57 5.63 3.94
C LEU A 34 -20.84 4.90 4.38
N GLU A 35 -21.29 3.92 3.61
CA GLU A 35 -22.34 3.01 4.06
C GLU A 35 -21.94 2.39 5.41
N PRO A 36 -22.87 2.24 6.36
CA PRO A 36 -22.58 1.57 7.61
C PRO A 36 -21.98 0.18 7.36
N ASN A 37 -20.79 -0.10 7.94
CA ASN A 37 -20.02 -1.33 7.74
C ASN A 37 -19.28 -1.46 6.40
N GLN A 38 -19.07 -0.41 5.64
CA GLN A 38 -18.25 -0.45 4.44
C GLN A 38 -16.84 -0.94 4.77
N LYS A 39 -16.33 -1.88 3.98
CA LYS A 39 -14.99 -2.43 4.16
C LYS A 39 -13.93 -1.50 3.59
N ILE A 40 -12.87 -1.30 4.33
CA ILE A 40 -11.74 -0.43 3.98
C ILE A 40 -10.48 -1.29 3.82
N LEU A 41 -9.76 -1.07 2.73
CA LEU A 41 -8.44 -1.65 2.49
C LEU A 41 -7.36 -0.60 2.74
N VAL A 42 -6.41 -0.91 3.61
CA VAL A 42 -5.18 -0.13 3.80
C VAL A 42 -4.01 -0.94 3.28
N VAL A 43 -3.34 -0.45 2.25
CA VAL A 43 -2.15 -1.08 1.66
C VAL A 43 -0.91 -0.40 2.22
N LEU A 44 0.01 -1.17 2.76
CA LEU A 44 1.33 -0.70 3.19
C LEU A 44 2.41 -1.43 2.38
N GLN A 45 3.00 -0.74 1.44
CA GLN A 45 4.07 -1.26 0.60
C GLN A 45 5.43 -1.07 1.27
N PHE A 46 6.22 -2.15 1.35
CA PHE A 46 7.63 -2.12 1.77
C PHE A 46 8.50 -2.02 0.52
N THR A 47 8.97 -0.80 0.18
CA THR A 47 9.77 -0.57 -1.04
C THR A 47 11.25 -0.83 -0.82
N GLY A 48 11.85 -1.58 -1.73
CA GLY A 48 13.26 -1.94 -1.72
C GLY A 48 13.52 -3.45 -1.55
N GLY A 49 12.50 -4.30 -1.62
CA GLY A 49 12.67 -5.75 -1.49
C GLY A 49 12.99 -6.16 -0.04
N ASN A 50 11.96 -6.27 0.77
CA ASN A 50 12.10 -6.69 2.17
C ASN A 50 12.71 -8.09 2.30
N ASP A 51 13.59 -8.30 3.27
CA ASP A 51 14.10 -9.64 3.58
C ASP A 51 13.08 -10.47 4.36
N GLY A 52 12.40 -11.32 3.63
CA GLY A 52 11.37 -12.20 4.16
C GLY A 52 11.84 -13.17 5.22
N LEU A 53 13.02 -13.74 5.07
CA LEU A 53 13.57 -14.71 6.01
C LEU A 53 14.03 -14.07 7.34
N ASN A 54 14.35 -12.77 7.36
CA ASN A 54 14.60 -12.02 8.58
C ASN A 54 13.35 -11.26 9.08
N THR A 55 12.21 -11.45 8.43
CA THR A 55 10.88 -10.98 8.89
C THR A 55 10.11 -12.11 9.57
N ILE A 56 9.91 -13.24 8.86
CA ILE A 56 9.41 -14.50 9.41
C ILE A 56 10.56 -15.51 9.38
N ILE A 57 11.09 -15.79 10.53
CA ILE A 57 12.30 -16.55 10.72
C ILE A 57 11.96 -18.05 10.77
N PRO A 58 12.56 -18.90 9.93
CA PRO A 58 12.44 -20.35 10.05
C PRO A 58 13.35 -20.86 11.18
N SER A 59 12.89 -20.71 12.43
CA SER A 59 13.68 -20.81 13.66
C SER A 59 14.29 -22.19 13.94
N ARG A 60 13.84 -23.24 13.22
CA ARG A 60 14.40 -24.61 13.33
C ARG A 60 15.08 -25.08 12.04
N ASN A 61 15.40 -24.18 11.12
CA ASN A 61 15.97 -24.53 9.83
C ASN A 61 17.49 -24.28 9.81
N ASP A 62 18.28 -25.35 9.83
CA ASP A 62 19.74 -25.29 9.81
C ASP A 62 20.32 -24.58 8.59
N ILE A 63 19.62 -24.62 7.43
CA ILE A 63 20.05 -23.93 6.22
C ILE A 63 20.00 -22.41 6.42
N TYR A 64 18.95 -21.92 7.05
CA TYR A 64 18.82 -20.50 7.37
C TYR A 64 20.03 -20.00 8.18
N PHE A 65 20.39 -20.69 9.23
CA PHE A 65 21.53 -20.31 10.09
C PHE A 65 22.87 -20.50 9.40
N ARG A 66 23.02 -21.54 8.58
CA ARG A 66 24.24 -21.82 7.84
C ARG A 66 24.51 -20.76 6.74
N GLU A 67 23.47 -20.35 6.00
CA GLU A 67 23.58 -19.39 4.89
C GLU A 67 23.65 -17.93 5.38
N ARG A 68 23.28 -17.67 6.64
CA ARG A 68 23.16 -16.33 7.22
C ARG A 68 23.96 -16.18 8.52
N LYS A 69 25.21 -16.61 8.52
CA LYS A 69 26.07 -16.70 9.73
C LYS A 69 26.14 -15.41 10.54
N LYS A 70 26.04 -14.24 9.91
CA LYS A 70 26.13 -12.94 10.56
C LYS A 70 24.77 -12.22 10.71
N ILE A 71 23.86 -12.50 9.79
CA ILE A 71 22.57 -11.77 9.76
C ILE A 71 21.38 -12.60 10.23
N ALA A 72 21.56 -13.90 10.55
CA ALA A 72 20.48 -14.71 11.11
C ALA A 72 19.98 -14.14 12.44
N ILE A 73 18.67 -14.07 12.59
CA ILE A 73 18.00 -13.65 13.84
C ILE A 73 17.91 -14.85 14.78
N GLN A 74 18.55 -14.77 15.93
CA GLN A 74 18.64 -15.87 16.92
C GLN A 74 17.49 -15.85 17.94
N ASP A 75 16.99 -14.67 18.28
CA ASP A 75 16.05 -14.38 19.34
C ASP A 75 14.65 -14.05 18.82
N SER A 76 14.22 -14.71 17.73
CA SER A 76 12.90 -14.48 17.14
C SER A 76 11.75 -14.75 18.12
N LEU A 77 10.69 -13.96 18.05
CA LEU A 77 9.48 -14.17 18.84
C LEU A 77 8.65 -15.32 18.23
N PRO A 78 8.32 -16.39 18.98
CA PRO A 78 7.70 -17.58 18.41
C PRO A 78 6.29 -17.33 17.92
N LEU A 79 6.01 -17.71 16.67
CA LEU A 79 4.66 -17.78 16.10
C LEU A 79 4.12 -19.21 16.12
N THR A 80 4.94 -20.14 15.67
CA THR A 80 4.70 -21.59 15.70
C THR A 80 5.94 -22.32 16.19
N ASP A 81 5.92 -23.63 16.22
CA ASP A 81 7.10 -24.44 16.56
C ASP A 81 8.27 -24.24 15.59
N GLU A 82 8.01 -23.88 14.34
CA GLU A 82 9.00 -23.75 13.27
C GLU A 82 9.26 -22.32 12.82
N ALA A 83 8.34 -21.41 13.14
CA ALA A 83 8.37 -20.02 12.68
C ALA A 83 8.42 -19.03 13.85
N GLY A 84 9.30 -18.06 13.77
CA GLY A 84 9.31 -16.87 14.61
C GLY A 84 9.10 -15.60 13.78
N ILE A 85 8.81 -14.49 14.45
CA ILE A 85 8.78 -13.16 13.84
C ILE A 85 9.93 -12.32 14.39
N ASN A 86 10.43 -11.38 13.59
CA ASN A 86 11.51 -10.48 13.99
C ASN A 86 11.15 -9.75 15.29
N PRO A 87 12.06 -9.67 16.28
CA PRO A 87 11.78 -9.06 17.59
C PRO A 87 11.33 -7.59 17.51
N ALA A 88 11.75 -6.86 16.48
CA ALA A 88 11.32 -5.47 16.25
C ALA A 88 9.84 -5.35 15.86
N LEU A 89 9.19 -6.46 15.50
CA LEU A 89 7.75 -6.55 15.19
C LEU A 89 6.94 -7.12 16.37
N SER A 90 7.28 -6.75 17.59
CA SER A 90 6.64 -7.26 18.81
C SER A 90 5.13 -7.04 18.86
N TYR A 91 4.62 -5.94 18.35
CA TYR A 91 3.18 -5.70 18.27
C TYR A 91 2.48 -6.60 17.24
N PHE A 92 3.15 -6.94 16.14
CA PHE A 92 2.64 -7.94 15.18
C PHE A 92 2.50 -9.31 15.85
N LYS A 93 3.44 -9.67 16.76
CA LYS A 93 3.31 -10.86 17.59
C LYS A 93 2.09 -10.79 18.52
N GLU A 94 1.84 -9.63 19.15
CA GLU A 94 0.63 -9.44 19.97
C GLU A 94 -0.65 -9.60 19.15
N LEU A 95 -0.70 -9.04 17.93
CA LEU A 95 -1.83 -9.20 17.01
C LEU A 95 -2.02 -10.66 16.60
N TYR A 96 -0.92 -11.38 16.36
CA TYR A 96 -0.96 -12.80 16.06
C TYR A 96 -1.58 -13.59 17.22
N ASP A 97 -1.16 -13.35 18.45
CA ASP A 97 -1.67 -14.03 19.65
C ASP A 97 -3.17 -13.74 19.89
N LYS A 98 -3.62 -12.56 19.53
CA LYS A 98 -5.04 -12.17 19.60
C LYS A 98 -5.87 -12.70 18.41
N GLY A 99 -5.22 -13.31 17.42
CA GLY A 99 -5.88 -13.76 16.20
C GLY A 99 -6.35 -12.62 15.30
N GLU A 100 -5.63 -11.53 15.28
CA GLU A 100 -5.89 -10.31 14.51
C GLU A 100 -4.85 -10.11 13.40
N LEU A 101 -3.94 -11.06 13.24
CA LEU A 101 -2.93 -11.11 12.19
C LEU A 101 -2.90 -12.45 11.50
N SER A 102 -2.78 -12.42 10.19
CA SER A 102 -2.46 -13.58 9.35
C SER A 102 -1.19 -13.31 8.55
N VAL A 103 -0.40 -14.37 8.36
CA VAL A 103 0.84 -14.34 7.58
C VAL A 103 0.72 -15.33 6.43
N MET A 104 0.95 -14.88 5.22
CA MET A 104 1.13 -15.73 4.05
C MET A 104 2.60 -15.69 3.64
N ASN A 105 3.26 -16.83 3.69
CA ASN A 105 4.66 -16.97 3.34
C ASN A 105 4.84 -17.23 1.85
N ASN A 106 6.04 -17.00 1.35
CA ASN A 106 6.51 -17.44 0.05
C ASN A 106 5.60 -16.99 -1.11
N VAL A 107 5.13 -15.74 -1.04
CA VAL A 107 4.29 -15.11 -2.06
C VAL A 107 5.16 -14.52 -3.16
N GLY A 108 4.83 -14.81 -4.40
CA GLY A 108 5.58 -14.35 -5.57
C GLY A 108 4.77 -14.51 -6.86
N TYR A 109 5.46 -14.74 -7.98
CA TYR A 109 4.85 -14.94 -9.29
C TYR A 109 5.79 -15.70 -10.24
N PRO A 110 5.25 -16.29 -11.33
CA PRO A 110 6.06 -17.00 -12.32
C PRO A 110 7.06 -16.10 -13.05
N ASN A 111 8.28 -16.59 -13.29
CA ASN A 111 9.36 -15.86 -13.96
C ASN A 111 9.62 -14.49 -13.32
N PRO A 112 9.99 -14.47 -12.02
CA PRO A 112 10.14 -13.22 -11.27
C PRO A 112 11.26 -12.36 -11.83
N ASP A 113 11.05 -11.05 -11.86
CA ASP A 113 12.06 -10.04 -12.15
C ASP A 113 12.69 -9.55 -10.85
N LYS A 114 13.98 -9.21 -10.87
CA LYS A 114 14.73 -8.71 -9.72
C LYS A 114 15.11 -7.23 -9.84
N SER A 115 14.60 -6.54 -10.86
CA SER A 115 14.65 -5.08 -10.97
C SER A 115 13.53 -4.48 -10.12
N HIS A 116 13.84 -3.54 -9.26
CA HIS A 116 12.83 -2.81 -8.47
C HIS A 116 11.73 -2.23 -9.35
N PHE A 117 12.11 -1.56 -10.44
CA PHE A 117 11.15 -0.92 -11.34
C PHE A 117 10.19 -1.95 -11.95
N ARG A 118 10.73 -3.04 -12.52
CA ARG A 118 9.90 -4.03 -13.21
C ARG A 118 9.04 -4.83 -12.24
N SER A 119 9.61 -5.27 -11.12
CA SER A 119 8.84 -5.98 -10.08
C SER A 119 7.74 -5.09 -9.50
N MET A 120 8.02 -3.81 -9.25
CA MET A 120 7.03 -2.85 -8.80
C MET A 120 5.87 -2.74 -9.80
N ASP A 121 6.17 -2.58 -11.10
CA ASP A 121 5.14 -2.53 -12.15
C ASP A 121 4.27 -3.80 -12.15
N ILE A 122 4.88 -4.98 -11.98
CA ILE A 122 4.16 -6.26 -11.95
C ILE A 122 3.21 -6.31 -10.74
N TRP A 123 3.68 -5.97 -9.55
CA TRP A 123 2.85 -5.95 -8.34
C TRP A 123 1.76 -4.86 -8.39
N HIS A 124 2.08 -3.68 -8.89
CA HIS A 124 1.12 -2.59 -9.03
C HIS A 124 0.05 -2.89 -10.09
N SER A 125 0.44 -3.47 -11.20
CA SER A 125 -0.50 -3.79 -12.28
C SER A 125 -1.17 -5.15 -12.15
N ALA A 126 -0.67 -6.04 -11.29
CA ALA A 126 -1.04 -7.46 -11.25
C ALA A 126 -0.84 -8.18 -12.61
N SER A 127 0.11 -7.71 -13.43
CA SER A 127 0.42 -8.29 -14.75
C SER A 127 1.21 -9.60 -14.64
N LYS A 128 1.39 -10.27 -15.77
CA LYS A 128 2.42 -11.30 -15.92
C LYS A 128 3.80 -10.62 -16.07
N SER A 129 4.87 -11.37 -15.81
CA SER A 129 6.24 -10.85 -15.93
C SER A 129 6.62 -10.37 -17.34
N ASN A 130 6.02 -10.91 -18.37
CA ASN A 130 6.22 -10.52 -19.77
C ASN A 130 5.16 -9.58 -20.34
N GLU A 131 4.28 -9.02 -19.49
CA GLU A 131 3.18 -8.15 -19.86
C GLU A 131 3.36 -6.78 -19.20
N TYR A 132 3.20 -5.71 -19.98
CA TYR A 132 3.29 -4.33 -19.51
C TYR A 132 1.90 -3.68 -19.57
N LEU A 133 1.38 -3.27 -18.42
CA LEU A 133 0.09 -2.60 -18.30
C LEU A 133 0.29 -1.16 -17.83
N GLU A 134 -0.49 -0.25 -18.38
CA GLU A 134 -0.48 1.17 -17.99
C GLU A 134 -1.46 1.48 -16.85
N THR A 135 -2.21 0.46 -16.39
CA THR A 135 -3.20 0.56 -15.32
C THR A 135 -2.86 -0.37 -14.16
N GLY A 136 -3.12 0.08 -12.95
CA GLY A 136 -2.94 -0.69 -11.72
C GLY A 136 -4.18 -1.49 -11.34
N TRP A 137 -4.01 -2.48 -10.47
CA TRP A 137 -5.11 -3.35 -10.05
C TRP A 137 -6.18 -2.61 -9.24
N LEU A 138 -5.79 -1.68 -8.38
CA LEU A 138 -6.71 -0.83 -7.64
C LEU A 138 -7.35 0.24 -8.54
N GLY A 139 -6.61 0.76 -9.52
CA GLY A 139 -7.18 1.66 -10.52
C GLY A 139 -8.26 0.99 -11.35
N ARG A 140 -8.04 -0.26 -11.80
CA ARG A 140 -9.08 -1.03 -12.50
C ARG A 140 -10.27 -1.40 -11.58
N TYR A 141 -10.01 -1.63 -10.30
CA TYR A 141 -11.09 -1.76 -9.32
C TYR A 141 -11.96 -0.49 -9.27
N LEU A 142 -11.35 0.69 -9.23
CA LEU A 142 -12.08 1.95 -9.27
C LEU A 142 -12.88 2.11 -10.59
N ASP A 143 -12.33 1.70 -11.72
CA ASP A 143 -13.02 1.76 -13.01
C ASP A 143 -14.26 0.86 -13.05
N GLU A 144 -14.21 -0.34 -12.46
CA GLU A 144 -15.32 -1.28 -12.43
C GLU A 144 -16.43 -0.85 -11.46
N GLU A 145 -16.07 -0.41 -10.25
CA GLU A 145 -17.03 -0.04 -9.21
C GLU A 145 -17.58 1.37 -9.40
N CYS A 146 -16.83 2.24 -10.07
CA CYS A 146 -17.10 3.66 -10.17
C CYS A 146 -17.55 4.13 -11.55
N TYR A 147 -18.27 3.33 -12.32
CA TYR A 147 -18.77 3.76 -13.64
C TYR A 147 -19.58 5.08 -13.58
N ARG A 148 -20.07 5.47 -12.41
CA ARG A 148 -20.79 6.72 -12.14
C ARG A 148 -20.37 7.40 -10.84
N CYS A 149 -19.20 7.08 -10.29
CA CYS A 149 -18.76 7.71 -9.05
C CYS A 149 -18.47 9.19 -9.27
N GLU A 150 -19.23 10.00 -8.59
CA GLU A 150 -19.05 11.45 -8.55
C GLU A 150 -17.90 11.88 -7.64
N HIS A 151 -17.24 10.93 -6.93
CA HIS A 151 -16.26 11.22 -5.89
C HIS A 151 -14.87 10.67 -6.20
N PRO A 152 -13.87 11.54 -6.46
CA PRO A 152 -12.50 11.16 -6.76
C PRO A 152 -11.72 10.67 -5.51
N THR A 153 -12.35 10.66 -4.35
CA THR A 153 -11.72 10.30 -3.07
C THR A 153 -11.93 8.84 -2.66
N GLN A 154 -12.43 7.98 -3.54
CA GLN A 154 -12.63 6.56 -3.22
C GLN A 154 -11.34 5.80 -2.94
N ALA A 155 -10.22 6.25 -3.50
CA ALA A 155 -8.90 5.78 -3.12
C ALA A 155 -7.94 6.96 -2.93
N LEU A 156 -7.18 6.92 -1.85
CA LEU A 156 -6.23 7.95 -1.47
C LEU A 156 -4.84 7.35 -1.23
N GLU A 157 -3.82 7.98 -1.78
CA GLU A 157 -2.43 7.66 -1.53
C GLU A 157 -1.76 8.76 -0.71
N VAL A 158 -1.11 8.38 0.39
CA VAL A 158 -0.36 9.33 1.21
C VAL A 158 1.09 9.33 0.75
N ASP A 159 1.33 9.92 -0.41
CA ASP A 159 2.65 10.08 -1.02
C ASP A 159 2.68 11.33 -1.93
N ASP A 160 3.88 11.74 -2.36
CA ASP A 160 4.07 12.88 -3.26
C ASP A 160 3.65 12.58 -4.71
N MET A 161 3.57 11.29 -5.09
CA MET A 161 3.19 10.85 -6.44
C MET A 161 2.20 9.69 -6.37
N LEU A 162 1.29 9.64 -7.35
CA LEU A 162 0.36 8.53 -7.50
C LEU A 162 1.07 7.30 -8.09
N SER A 163 1.01 6.18 -7.37
CA SER A 163 1.57 4.91 -7.84
C SER A 163 0.75 4.31 -8.98
N LEU A 164 1.40 3.48 -9.80
CA LEU A 164 0.71 2.74 -10.87
C LEU A 164 -0.41 1.86 -10.30
N ALA A 165 -0.31 1.36 -9.08
CA ALA A 165 -1.33 0.52 -8.46
C ALA A 165 -2.73 1.16 -8.46
N LEU A 166 -2.78 2.47 -8.34
CA LEU A 166 -3.99 3.28 -8.20
C LEU A 166 -4.43 3.99 -9.48
N LYS A 167 -3.72 3.77 -10.58
CA LYS A 167 -4.02 4.38 -11.88
C LYS A 167 -4.95 3.49 -12.67
N GLY A 168 -6.21 3.92 -12.86
CA GLY A 168 -7.17 3.29 -13.76
C GLY A 168 -7.09 3.84 -15.18
N GLU A 169 -7.94 3.36 -16.05
CA GLU A 169 -8.15 3.89 -17.40
C GLU A 169 -8.95 5.19 -17.36
N ASN A 170 -10.06 5.18 -16.63
CA ASN A 170 -10.99 6.29 -16.50
C ASN A 170 -10.90 6.96 -15.12
N ASN A 171 -10.77 6.20 -14.07
CA ASN A 171 -10.75 6.66 -12.69
C ASN A 171 -9.34 6.55 -12.09
N LYS A 172 -9.02 7.47 -11.20
CA LYS A 172 -7.75 7.50 -10.49
C LYS A 172 -7.98 7.87 -9.05
N ALA A 173 -7.12 7.33 -8.21
CA ALA A 173 -6.97 7.79 -6.85
C ALA A 173 -6.37 9.20 -6.81
N PHE A 174 -6.40 9.79 -5.64
CA PHE A 174 -5.77 11.07 -5.38
C PHE A 174 -4.57 10.86 -4.44
N ALA A 175 -3.40 11.41 -4.83
CA ALA A 175 -2.18 11.34 -4.02
C ALA A 175 -1.89 12.68 -3.35
N PHE A 176 -1.48 12.64 -2.08
CA PHE A 176 -1.04 13.82 -1.33
C PHE A 176 -0.14 13.40 -0.16
N LYS A 177 0.85 14.20 0.18
CA LYS A 177 1.73 13.92 1.33
C LYS A 177 1.20 14.53 2.63
N ASP A 178 0.60 15.70 2.56
CA ASP A 178 0.07 16.44 3.69
C ASP A 178 -1.20 17.20 3.28
N PRO A 179 -2.38 16.89 3.87
CA PRO A 179 -3.64 17.54 3.51
C PRO A 179 -3.61 19.07 3.68
N LYS A 180 -2.93 19.56 4.73
CA LYS A 180 -2.84 21.00 5.00
C LYS A 180 -1.99 21.70 3.95
N ARG A 181 -0.83 21.13 3.61
CA ARG A 181 0.05 21.68 2.58
C ARG A 181 -0.64 21.66 1.23
N LEU A 182 -1.30 20.57 0.87
CA LEU A 182 -2.09 20.46 -0.35
C LEU A 182 -3.15 21.56 -0.43
N TYR A 183 -3.94 21.74 0.64
CA TYR A 183 -4.95 22.78 0.74
C TYR A 183 -4.34 24.18 0.62
N GLN A 184 -3.29 24.50 1.37
CA GLN A 184 -2.61 25.79 1.30
C GLN A 184 -2.11 26.11 -0.11
N THR A 185 -1.50 25.15 -0.79
CA THR A 185 -1.04 25.31 -2.17
C THR A 185 -2.22 25.55 -3.13
N SER A 186 -3.32 24.83 -2.95
CA SER A 186 -4.53 25.02 -3.79
C SER A 186 -5.17 26.40 -3.61
N GLN A 187 -4.95 27.08 -2.47
CA GLN A 187 -5.46 28.43 -2.20
C GLN A 187 -4.58 29.57 -2.72
N GLU A 188 -3.39 29.27 -3.27
CA GLU A 188 -2.53 30.31 -3.86
C GLU A 188 -3.27 31.01 -5.02
N LYS A 189 -3.17 32.36 -5.06
CA LYS A 189 -3.89 33.19 -6.06
C LYS A 189 -3.65 32.73 -7.51
N TYR A 190 -2.45 32.24 -7.78
CA TYR A 190 -2.08 31.73 -9.10
C TYR A 190 -2.96 30.55 -9.52
N PHE A 191 -3.15 29.56 -8.66
CA PHE A 191 -3.99 28.38 -8.97
C PHE A 191 -5.47 28.74 -9.13
N LYS A 192 -5.99 29.63 -8.26
CA LYS A 192 -7.36 30.14 -8.38
C LYS A 192 -7.58 30.90 -9.69
N SER A 193 -6.63 31.72 -10.10
CA SER A 193 -6.75 32.46 -11.36
C SER A 193 -6.72 31.57 -12.61
N LEU A 194 -6.11 30.37 -12.52
CA LEU A 194 -6.13 29.42 -13.61
C LEU A 194 -7.50 28.76 -13.78
N TYR A 195 -8.23 28.53 -12.69
CA TYR A 195 -9.54 27.90 -12.71
C TYR A 195 -10.61 28.73 -13.46
N ASP A 196 -10.53 30.05 -13.41
CA ASP A 196 -11.50 30.96 -14.01
C ASP A 196 -11.31 31.17 -15.52
N HIS A 197 -10.32 30.55 -16.15
CA HIS A 197 -10.05 30.71 -17.57
C HIS A 197 -10.66 29.60 -18.42
N HIS A 198 -11.57 29.94 -19.29
CA HIS A 198 -12.04 29.10 -20.39
C HIS A 198 -11.06 29.19 -21.57
N HIS A 199 -10.69 28.03 -22.10
CA HIS A 199 -9.87 27.91 -23.30
C HIS A 199 -10.60 27.11 -24.37
N ASP A 200 -10.46 27.54 -25.63
CA ASP A 200 -11.05 26.88 -26.80
C ASP A 200 -10.31 25.59 -27.20
N ASP A 201 -9.07 25.40 -26.70
CA ASP A 201 -8.29 24.18 -26.91
C ASP A 201 -8.69 23.10 -25.91
N GLU A 202 -9.13 21.93 -26.42
CA GLU A 202 -9.61 20.81 -25.59
C GLU A 202 -8.57 20.30 -24.57
N THR A 203 -7.27 20.26 -24.96
CA THR A 203 -6.19 19.81 -24.08
C THR A 203 -5.97 20.81 -22.95
N VAL A 204 -6.00 22.09 -23.26
CA VAL A 204 -5.85 23.16 -22.27
C VAL A 204 -7.07 23.21 -21.35
N SER A 205 -8.27 23.12 -21.89
CA SER A 205 -9.53 23.05 -21.13
C SER A 205 -9.49 21.87 -20.14
N TYR A 206 -9.04 20.71 -20.60
CA TYR A 206 -8.85 19.53 -19.76
C TYR A 206 -7.89 19.75 -18.59
N LEU A 207 -6.73 20.41 -18.82
CA LEU A 207 -5.78 20.74 -17.77
C LEU A 207 -6.38 21.67 -16.70
N TYR A 208 -7.17 22.66 -17.11
CA TYR A 208 -7.85 23.58 -16.19
C TYR A 208 -8.94 22.89 -15.38
N GLN A 209 -9.73 22.01 -16.00
CA GLN A 209 -10.73 21.20 -15.31
C GLN A 209 -10.08 20.26 -14.27
N THR A 210 -8.97 19.63 -14.63
CA THR A 210 -8.18 18.78 -13.73
C THR A 210 -7.65 19.59 -12.54
N LEU A 211 -7.15 20.79 -12.79
CA LEU A 211 -6.69 21.69 -11.72
C LEU A 211 -7.84 22.11 -10.79
N GLY A 212 -9.01 22.46 -11.34
CA GLY A 212 -10.19 22.82 -10.57
C GLY A 212 -10.66 21.68 -9.67
N SER A 213 -10.72 20.46 -10.21
CA SER A 213 -11.03 19.25 -9.45
C SER A 213 -10.02 19.03 -8.33
N THR A 214 -8.72 19.20 -8.61
CA THR A 214 -7.65 19.08 -7.61
C THR A 214 -7.82 20.08 -6.47
N ILE A 215 -8.16 21.34 -6.77
CA ILE A 215 -8.39 22.39 -5.78
C ILE A 215 -9.58 22.05 -4.87
N ASN A 216 -10.69 21.60 -5.46
CA ASN A 216 -11.88 21.22 -4.71
C ASN A 216 -11.63 19.99 -3.81
N ASN A 217 -10.97 18.97 -4.34
CA ASN A 217 -10.60 17.79 -3.57
C ASN A 217 -9.63 18.11 -2.44
N ALA A 218 -8.68 19.01 -2.65
CA ALA A 218 -7.76 19.47 -1.62
C ALA A 218 -8.50 20.10 -0.42
N GLY A 219 -9.51 20.92 -0.71
CA GLY A 219 -10.39 21.51 0.32
C GLY A 219 -11.15 20.45 1.11
N TYR A 220 -11.81 19.54 0.41
CA TYR A 220 -12.58 18.46 1.00
C TYR A 220 -11.72 17.52 1.87
N ILE A 221 -10.60 17.04 1.33
CA ILE A 221 -9.66 16.16 2.07
C ILE A 221 -9.13 16.88 3.33
N PHE A 222 -8.76 18.17 3.21
CA PHE A 222 -8.29 18.95 4.35
C PHE A 222 -9.37 19.09 5.42
N GLU A 223 -10.58 19.48 5.05
CA GLU A 223 -11.73 19.61 5.97
C GLU A 223 -11.99 18.28 6.69
N LYS A 224 -12.10 17.18 5.94
CA LYS A 224 -12.29 15.83 6.50
C LYS A 224 -11.14 15.42 7.41
N SER A 225 -9.90 15.73 7.08
CA SER A 225 -8.73 15.43 7.93
C SER A 225 -8.72 16.18 9.26
N GLN A 226 -9.44 17.31 9.36
CA GLN A 226 -9.58 18.11 10.59
C GLN A 226 -10.86 17.81 11.37
N ALA A 227 -11.85 17.15 10.76
CA ALA A 227 -13.19 16.95 11.33
C ALA A 227 -13.17 16.08 12.60
N LYS A 228 -12.39 15.01 12.60
CA LYS A 228 -12.26 14.11 13.75
C LYS A 228 -10.79 13.92 14.12
N LYS A 229 -10.31 14.72 15.08
CA LYS A 229 -8.96 14.59 15.61
C LYS A 229 -8.82 13.31 16.42
N THR A 230 -7.69 12.63 16.28
CA THR A 230 -7.36 11.50 17.14
C THR A 230 -6.76 11.97 18.46
N THR A 231 -7.15 11.29 19.53
CA THR A 231 -6.50 11.41 20.85
C THR A 231 -5.35 10.41 20.99
N GLN A 232 -5.25 9.46 20.07
CA GLN A 232 -4.16 8.47 20.03
C GLN A 232 -2.84 9.17 19.67
N GLU A 233 -1.79 8.87 20.41
CA GLU A 233 -0.44 9.30 20.08
C GLU A 233 0.14 8.42 18.96
N TYR A 234 0.73 9.08 17.95
CA TYR A 234 1.44 8.43 16.84
C TYR A 234 2.93 8.77 16.91
N PRO A 235 3.82 7.87 16.46
CA PRO A 235 5.24 8.18 16.36
C PRO A 235 5.48 9.43 15.50
N ASN A 236 6.54 10.18 15.83
CA ASN A 236 6.89 11.39 15.08
C ASN A 236 7.65 11.09 13.77
N SER A 237 7.69 9.83 13.34
CA SER A 237 8.19 9.43 12.03
C SER A 237 7.25 9.85 10.92
N GLN A 238 7.72 9.78 9.66
CA GLN A 238 6.86 10.05 8.52
C GLN A 238 5.71 9.03 8.45
N LEU A 239 6.01 7.75 8.60
CA LEU A 239 5.00 6.68 8.58
C LEU A 239 3.95 6.87 9.69
N GLY A 240 4.37 7.27 10.89
CA GLY A 240 3.44 7.58 11.98
C GLY A 240 2.49 8.74 11.64
N LYS A 241 3.00 9.79 10.98
CA LYS A 241 2.18 10.91 10.49
C LYS A 241 1.22 10.49 9.37
N ASP A 242 1.68 9.64 8.47
CA ASP A 242 0.89 9.13 7.36
C ASP A 242 -0.27 8.27 7.90
N PHE A 243 -0.03 7.34 8.81
CA PHE A 243 -1.08 6.57 9.49
C PHE A 243 -2.04 7.44 10.30
N LYS A 244 -1.55 8.48 10.97
CA LYS A 244 -2.41 9.45 11.67
C LYS A 244 -3.36 10.16 10.71
N THR A 245 -2.88 10.54 9.55
CA THR A 245 -3.69 11.16 8.49
C THR A 245 -4.76 10.20 8.00
N VAL A 246 -4.40 8.96 7.67
CA VAL A 246 -5.34 7.91 7.26
C VAL A 246 -6.39 7.66 8.35
N ALA A 247 -5.98 7.53 9.60
CA ALA A 247 -6.91 7.34 10.72
C ALA A 247 -7.91 8.50 10.87
N SER A 248 -7.44 9.73 10.72
CA SER A 248 -8.32 10.92 10.79
C SER A 248 -9.34 10.91 9.65
N LEU A 249 -8.93 10.55 8.45
CA LEU A 249 -9.82 10.45 7.29
C LEU A 249 -10.84 9.32 7.45
N ILE A 250 -10.42 8.12 7.84
CA ILE A 250 -11.33 6.99 8.09
C ILE A 250 -12.43 7.38 9.11
N LYS A 251 -12.05 8.07 10.18
CA LYS A 251 -13.00 8.51 11.22
C LYS A 251 -13.93 9.63 10.77
N SER A 252 -13.59 10.37 9.73
CA SER A 252 -14.36 11.55 9.28
C SER A 252 -15.51 11.22 8.33
N ASP A 253 -15.83 9.95 8.17
CA ASP A 253 -16.87 9.45 7.27
C ASP A 253 -16.65 9.90 5.80
N ILE A 254 -15.37 10.04 5.37
CA ILE A 254 -15.02 10.22 3.97
C ILE A 254 -15.31 8.91 3.20
N ASN A 255 -15.77 9.00 1.98
CA ASN A 255 -16.16 7.83 1.16
C ASN A 255 -14.97 6.99 0.63
N THR A 256 -13.80 7.07 1.24
CA THR A 256 -12.59 6.38 0.81
C THR A 256 -12.58 4.92 1.25
N GLN A 257 -12.53 4.00 0.29
CA GLN A 257 -12.44 2.56 0.54
C GLN A 257 -11.01 2.02 0.52
N VAL A 258 -10.11 2.72 -0.18
CA VAL A 258 -8.71 2.29 -0.33
C VAL A 258 -7.76 3.39 0.12
N TYR A 259 -6.88 3.05 1.05
CA TYR A 259 -5.75 3.90 1.44
C TYR A 259 -4.45 3.19 1.07
N TYR A 260 -3.53 3.93 0.49
CA TYR A 260 -2.24 3.40 0.07
C TYR A 260 -1.10 4.20 0.70
N LEU A 261 -0.17 3.48 1.30
CA LEU A 261 1.00 4.00 2.01
C LEU A 261 2.24 3.25 1.53
N SER A 262 3.37 3.92 1.51
CA SER A 262 4.66 3.28 1.24
C SER A 262 5.69 3.59 2.34
N VAL A 263 6.56 2.63 2.62
CA VAL A 263 7.73 2.81 3.46
C VAL A 263 8.94 2.23 2.75
N GLY A 264 9.95 3.08 2.52
CA GLY A 264 11.14 2.74 1.74
C GLY A 264 12.32 2.26 2.58
N SER A 265 13.45 2.11 1.88
CA SER A 265 14.76 1.76 2.45
C SER A 265 14.96 0.29 2.80
N PHE A 266 14.14 -0.63 2.27
CA PHE A 266 14.35 -2.07 2.41
C PHE A 266 15.43 -2.63 1.48
N ASP A 267 16.05 -1.83 0.64
CA ASP A 267 17.20 -2.24 -0.17
C ASP A 267 18.48 -2.36 0.70
N THR A 268 18.55 -3.48 1.44
CA THR A 268 19.51 -3.71 2.52
C THR A 268 20.68 -4.59 2.09
N HIS A 269 21.44 -4.14 1.09
CA HIS A 269 22.66 -4.83 0.65
C HIS A 269 23.82 -4.78 1.66
N VAL A 270 23.77 -3.86 2.63
CA VAL A 270 24.84 -3.62 3.63
C VAL A 270 24.21 -3.37 4.99
N ASN A 271 24.80 -3.94 6.05
CA ASN A 271 24.37 -3.76 7.45
C ASN A 271 22.86 -3.97 7.64
N GLN A 272 22.35 -5.06 7.07
CA GLN A 272 20.92 -5.31 6.95
C GLN A 272 20.19 -5.32 8.29
N ASN A 273 20.71 -6.03 9.29
CA ASN A 273 20.00 -6.24 10.55
C ASN A 273 19.68 -4.92 11.26
N GLU A 274 20.66 -4.01 11.34
CA GLU A 274 20.46 -2.71 11.98
C GLU A 274 19.42 -1.85 11.21
N ARG A 275 19.54 -1.82 9.89
CA ARG A 275 18.61 -1.07 9.02
C ARG A 275 17.20 -1.63 9.08
N GLN A 276 17.05 -2.95 8.97
CA GLN A 276 15.76 -3.62 9.00
C GLN A 276 15.11 -3.50 10.39
N GLN A 277 15.88 -3.62 11.47
CA GLN A 277 15.39 -3.41 12.83
C GLN A 277 14.80 -2.01 13.01
N LYS A 278 15.48 -0.96 12.52
CA LYS A 278 14.97 0.41 12.58
C LYS A 278 13.66 0.59 11.81
N LEU A 279 13.61 0.06 10.59
CA LEU A 279 12.39 0.09 9.76
C LEU A 279 11.23 -0.66 10.43
N PHE A 280 11.48 -1.86 10.92
CA PHE A 280 10.46 -2.65 11.60
C PHE A 280 9.99 -2.02 12.91
N SER A 281 10.87 -1.38 13.66
CA SER A 281 10.48 -0.67 14.88
C SER A 281 9.55 0.50 14.55
N ASP A 282 9.83 1.26 13.50
CA ASP A 282 8.95 2.36 13.06
C ASP A 282 7.59 1.84 12.56
N ILE A 283 7.58 0.78 11.75
CA ILE A 283 6.36 0.12 11.29
C ILE A 283 5.55 -0.42 12.48
N ASN A 284 6.21 -1.10 13.41
CA ASN A 284 5.60 -1.67 14.60
C ASN A 284 4.83 -0.62 15.41
N GLU A 285 5.48 0.51 15.73
CA GLU A 285 4.87 1.58 16.52
C GLU A 285 3.78 2.33 15.74
N ALA A 286 3.96 2.57 14.44
CA ALA A 286 2.97 3.22 13.61
C ALA A 286 1.69 2.35 13.46
N VAL A 287 1.84 1.06 13.18
CA VAL A 287 0.72 0.11 13.10
C VAL A 287 0.03 -0.07 14.46
N LYS A 288 0.81 -0.11 15.57
CA LYS A 288 0.26 -0.18 16.92
C LYS A 288 -0.66 0.99 17.22
N SER A 289 -0.23 2.21 16.92
CA SER A 289 -1.03 3.41 17.12
C SER A 289 -2.28 3.41 16.24
N PHE A 290 -2.15 3.02 14.98
CA PHE A 290 -3.26 2.94 14.04
C PHE A 290 -4.32 1.91 14.48
N VAL A 291 -3.90 0.69 14.81
CA VAL A 291 -4.84 -0.36 15.25
C VAL A 291 -5.53 0.04 16.56
N ALA A 292 -4.81 0.64 17.51
CA ALA A 292 -5.41 1.15 18.77
C ALA A 292 -6.45 2.22 18.50
N ASP A 293 -6.18 3.17 17.59
CA ASP A 293 -7.12 4.22 17.20
C ASP A 293 -8.37 3.62 16.52
N MET A 294 -8.20 2.68 15.60
CA MET A 294 -9.33 2.02 14.92
C MET A 294 -10.18 1.17 15.88
N LYS A 295 -9.56 0.48 16.82
CA LYS A 295 -10.28 -0.29 17.86
C LYS A 295 -11.07 0.61 18.80
N SER A 296 -10.50 1.71 19.27
CA SER A 296 -11.16 2.64 20.17
C SER A 296 -12.38 3.32 19.54
N ASN A 297 -12.46 3.35 18.21
CA ASN A 297 -13.58 3.90 17.44
C ASN A 297 -14.53 2.82 16.87
N GLY A 298 -14.32 1.53 17.18
CA GLY A 298 -15.17 0.42 16.71
C GLY A 298 -15.08 0.14 15.21
N LEU A 299 -13.98 0.56 14.56
CA LEU A 299 -13.80 0.47 13.10
C LEU A 299 -12.94 -0.70 12.66
N PHE A 300 -12.20 -1.34 13.57
CA PHE A 300 -11.15 -2.30 13.26
C PHE A 300 -11.65 -3.56 12.52
N GLU A 301 -12.89 -3.99 12.77
CA GLU A 301 -13.54 -5.13 12.07
C GLU A 301 -13.78 -4.86 10.57
N ASN A 302 -13.81 -3.58 10.18
CA ASN A 302 -14.08 -3.15 8.82
C ASN A 302 -12.81 -2.70 8.08
N ILE A 303 -11.64 -2.80 8.71
CA ILE A 303 -10.36 -2.41 8.12
C ILE A 303 -9.51 -3.66 7.90
N LEU A 304 -9.00 -3.82 6.69
CA LEU A 304 -7.96 -4.79 6.35
C LEU A 304 -6.68 -4.01 6.00
N LEU A 305 -5.66 -4.09 6.85
CA LEU A 305 -4.32 -3.64 6.51
C LEU A 305 -3.56 -4.82 5.92
N MET A 306 -3.08 -4.67 4.68
CA MET A 306 -2.20 -5.65 4.04
C MET A 306 -0.83 -5.05 3.76
N THR A 307 0.21 -5.87 3.85
CA THR A 307 1.58 -5.48 3.46
C THR A 307 2.06 -6.28 2.28
N PHE A 308 2.93 -5.70 1.44
CA PHE A 308 3.68 -6.43 0.43
C PHE A 308 5.01 -5.74 0.14
N SER A 309 5.92 -6.46 -0.51
CA SER A 309 7.14 -5.92 -1.10
C SER A 309 7.28 -6.45 -2.52
N GLU A 310 7.92 -5.71 -3.41
CA GLU A 310 8.05 -6.04 -4.83
C GLU A 310 8.80 -7.35 -5.10
N PHE A 311 9.68 -7.76 -4.19
CA PHE A 311 10.33 -9.08 -4.13
C PHE A 311 10.90 -9.33 -2.73
N GLY A 312 11.39 -10.56 -2.48
CA GLY A 312 12.17 -10.93 -1.30
C GLY A 312 13.67 -10.85 -1.57
N ARG A 313 14.46 -11.36 -0.62
CA ARG A 313 15.91 -11.39 -0.70
C ARG A 313 16.43 -12.82 -0.86
N ARG A 314 17.67 -12.96 -1.38
CA ARG A 314 18.36 -14.25 -1.50
C ARG A 314 18.43 -14.96 -0.15
N VAL A 315 18.48 -16.30 -0.22
CA VAL A 315 18.63 -17.12 1.00
C VAL A 315 19.99 -16.87 1.64
N ALA A 316 21.04 -16.82 0.86
CA ALA A 316 22.38 -16.56 1.37
C ALA A 316 22.63 -15.06 1.64
N GLN A 317 23.32 -14.75 2.74
CA GLN A 317 23.88 -13.43 2.97
C GLN A 317 25.02 -13.11 1.99
N ASN A 318 25.22 -11.84 1.70
CA ASN A 318 26.36 -11.35 0.93
C ASN A 318 27.58 -11.02 1.82
N ALA A 319 28.68 -10.59 1.21
CA ALA A 319 29.93 -10.27 1.91
C ALA A 319 29.83 -9.00 2.79
N SER A 320 28.82 -8.16 2.60
CA SER A 320 28.62 -6.87 3.28
C SER A 320 27.58 -6.92 4.39
N ASP A 321 27.32 -8.11 4.94
CA ASP A 321 26.34 -8.33 6.01
C ASP A 321 24.91 -7.85 5.62
N GLY A 322 24.55 -8.11 4.36
CA GLY A 322 23.26 -7.87 3.77
C GLY A 322 22.84 -9.02 2.85
N THR A 323 21.86 -8.77 1.99
CA THR A 323 21.37 -9.72 1.00
C THR A 323 21.16 -9.05 -0.35
N ASP A 324 21.35 -9.83 -1.42
CA ASP A 324 21.02 -9.39 -2.77
C ASP A 324 19.54 -9.64 -3.09
N HIS A 325 19.07 -9.09 -4.21
CA HIS A 325 17.69 -9.27 -4.67
C HIS A 325 17.36 -10.74 -4.90
N GLY A 326 16.23 -11.14 -4.38
CA GLY A 326 15.65 -12.48 -4.53
C GLY A 326 14.26 -12.42 -5.17
N THR A 327 13.38 -13.31 -4.76
CA THR A 327 12.09 -13.52 -5.43
C THR A 327 10.90 -13.42 -4.48
N ALA A 328 10.51 -14.52 -3.85
CA ALA A 328 9.30 -14.58 -3.01
C ALA A 328 9.49 -13.91 -1.65
N ASN A 329 8.40 -13.39 -1.11
CA ASN A 329 8.35 -12.71 0.18
C ASN A 329 7.11 -13.16 0.97
N GLN A 330 6.87 -12.60 2.15
CA GLN A 330 5.64 -12.78 2.88
C GLN A 330 4.75 -11.54 2.80
N MET A 331 3.47 -11.76 3.07
CA MET A 331 2.47 -10.73 3.24
C MET A 331 1.81 -10.85 4.62
N PHE A 332 1.57 -9.72 5.24
CA PHE A 332 0.78 -9.62 6.48
C PHE A 332 -0.62 -9.11 6.17
N PHE A 333 -1.60 -9.64 6.91
CA PHE A 333 -2.99 -9.20 6.88
C PHE A 333 -3.44 -8.95 8.32
N ILE A 334 -3.83 -7.73 8.63
CA ILE A 334 -4.21 -7.28 9.97
C ILE A 334 -5.63 -6.75 9.93
N SER A 335 -6.52 -7.37 10.70
CA SER A 335 -7.94 -7.00 10.82
C SER A 335 -8.60 -7.70 12.01
N GLY A 336 -9.63 -7.09 12.58
CA GLY A 336 -10.54 -7.81 13.47
C GLY A 336 -11.43 -8.81 12.72
N GLY A 337 -11.68 -8.58 11.43
CA GLY A 337 -12.58 -9.39 10.58
C GLY A 337 -11.92 -10.55 9.82
N LEU A 338 -10.75 -11.05 10.25
CA LEU A 338 -10.09 -12.19 9.61
C LEU A 338 -10.88 -13.50 9.85
N LYS A 339 -11.11 -14.27 8.79
CA LYS A 339 -11.71 -15.63 8.88
C LYS A 339 -10.70 -16.69 9.25
N ARG A 340 -9.52 -16.67 8.62
CA ARG A 340 -8.41 -17.55 9.00
C ARG A 340 -7.29 -16.69 9.59
N LYS A 341 -6.76 -17.14 10.72
CA LYS A 341 -5.82 -16.43 11.57
C LYS A 341 -4.50 -17.18 11.63
N GLY A 342 -3.42 -16.47 11.90
CA GLY A 342 -2.10 -17.06 12.09
C GLY A 342 -1.35 -17.32 10.78
N VAL A 343 -0.48 -18.32 10.76
CA VAL A 343 0.30 -18.70 9.57
C VAL A 343 -0.60 -19.46 8.60
N LEU A 344 -0.82 -18.92 7.41
CA LEU A 344 -1.80 -19.43 6.44
C LEU A 344 -1.29 -20.61 5.61
N ASN A 345 0.03 -20.70 5.39
CA ASN A 345 0.70 -21.71 4.58
C ASN A 345 2.09 -22.04 5.13
N ALA A 346 2.74 -23.07 4.59
CA ALA A 346 4.06 -23.51 5.02
C ALA A 346 5.14 -22.43 4.84
N LEU A 347 6.20 -22.54 5.63
CA LEU A 347 7.43 -21.78 5.43
C LEU A 347 8.09 -22.15 4.09
N PRO A 348 8.93 -21.26 3.51
CA PRO A 348 9.67 -21.55 2.28
C PRO A 348 10.58 -22.78 2.43
N ASP A 349 10.63 -23.61 1.41
CA ASP A 349 11.60 -24.70 1.32
C ASP A 349 12.99 -24.16 0.97
N LEU A 350 13.91 -24.17 1.94
CA LEU A 350 15.28 -23.70 1.74
C LEU A 350 16.20 -24.76 1.13
N GLN A 351 15.72 -26.00 0.92
CA GLN A 351 16.48 -27.05 0.25
C GLN A 351 16.34 -27.01 -1.26
N ASN A 352 15.18 -26.53 -1.73
CA ASN A 352 14.84 -26.47 -3.15
C ASN A 352 14.77 -24.99 -3.60
N LEU A 353 15.87 -24.51 -4.16
CA LEU A 353 16.04 -23.13 -4.60
C LEU A 353 16.23 -23.06 -6.12
N ASN A 354 15.79 -21.96 -6.73
CA ASN A 354 16.12 -21.64 -8.11
C ASN A 354 17.28 -20.63 -8.14
N GLU A 355 18.48 -21.07 -8.52
CA GLU A 355 19.70 -20.22 -8.57
C GLU A 355 20.02 -19.50 -7.24
N GLY A 356 19.65 -20.11 -6.11
CA GLY A 356 19.83 -19.54 -4.77
C GLY A 356 18.68 -18.65 -4.27
N ASP A 357 17.59 -18.55 -5.04
CA ASP A 357 16.39 -17.82 -4.68
C ASP A 357 15.24 -18.74 -4.29
N LEU A 358 14.32 -18.24 -3.47
CA LEU A 358 13.12 -18.96 -3.08
C LEU A 358 12.22 -19.22 -4.31
N ILE A 359 11.71 -20.44 -4.42
CA ILE A 359 10.62 -20.74 -5.37
C ILE A 359 9.30 -20.39 -4.69
N TYR A 360 8.56 -19.46 -5.27
CA TYR A 360 7.27 -19.04 -4.69
C TYR A 360 6.27 -20.23 -4.66
N SER A 361 5.42 -20.26 -3.65
CA SER A 361 4.32 -21.23 -3.53
C SER A 361 2.94 -20.59 -3.74
N GLU A 362 2.82 -19.30 -3.43
CA GLU A 362 1.57 -18.57 -3.50
C GLU A 362 1.67 -17.41 -4.50
N ASP A 363 0.72 -17.38 -5.46
CA ASP A 363 0.67 -16.28 -6.44
C ASP A 363 -0.01 -15.05 -5.83
N PHE A 364 0.66 -13.90 -5.83
CA PHE A 364 0.13 -12.66 -5.26
C PHE A 364 -1.18 -12.21 -5.94
N ARG A 365 -1.39 -12.54 -7.21
CA ARG A 365 -2.63 -12.20 -7.95
C ARG A 365 -3.84 -12.96 -7.38
N LYS A 366 -3.63 -14.16 -6.85
CA LYS A 366 -4.67 -14.91 -6.12
C LYS A 366 -5.01 -14.22 -4.79
N VAL A 367 -4.01 -13.62 -4.11
CA VAL A 367 -4.25 -12.79 -2.92
C VAL A 367 -5.09 -11.57 -3.26
N TYR A 368 -4.72 -10.85 -4.31
CA TYR A 368 -5.48 -9.68 -4.77
C TYR A 368 -6.91 -10.05 -5.19
N ALA A 369 -7.08 -11.16 -5.92
CA ALA A 369 -8.40 -11.66 -6.27
C ALA A 369 -9.26 -12.00 -5.03
N THR A 370 -8.63 -12.53 -3.98
CA THR A 370 -9.29 -12.79 -2.69
C THR A 370 -9.77 -11.50 -2.03
N ILE A 371 -8.90 -10.49 -1.96
CA ILE A 371 -9.24 -9.18 -1.36
C ILE A 371 -10.35 -8.50 -2.16
N LEU A 372 -10.24 -8.46 -3.48
CA LEU A 372 -11.29 -7.88 -4.34
C LEU A 372 -12.64 -8.55 -4.09
N LYS A 373 -12.70 -9.89 -4.14
CA LYS A 373 -13.96 -10.63 -4.04
C LYS A 373 -14.52 -10.69 -2.61
N ASN A 374 -13.67 -11.05 -1.64
CA ASN A 374 -14.15 -11.34 -0.29
C ASN A 374 -14.22 -10.10 0.59
N TRP A 375 -13.34 -9.13 0.39
CA TRP A 375 -13.27 -7.91 1.20
C TRP A 375 -13.97 -6.72 0.54
N LEU A 376 -13.55 -6.36 -0.67
CA LEU A 376 -14.07 -5.20 -1.41
C LEU A 376 -15.38 -5.49 -2.17
N LYS A 377 -15.82 -6.76 -2.25
CA LYS A 377 -17.05 -7.23 -2.92
C LYS A 377 -17.08 -6.97 -4.44
N ALA A 378 -15.92 -6.82 -5.07
CA ALA A 378 -15.75 -6.59 -6.49
C ALA A 378 -15.55 -7.88 -7.29
N ASP A 379 -15.82 -7.85 -8.58
CA ASP A 379 -15.56 -8.96 -9.49
C ASP A 379 -14.07 -9.02 -9.87
N SER A 380 -13.32 -9.89 -9.16
CA SER A 380 -11.88 -10.07 -9.40
C SER A 380 -11.55 -10.56 -10.83
N SER A 381 -12.48 -11.19 -11.53
CA SER A 381 -12.25 -11.66 -12.89
C SER A 381 -12.24 -10.50 -13.89
N LYS A 382 -13.05 -9.48 -13.67
CA LYS A 382 -13.04 -8.24 -14.46
C LYS A 382 -11.83 -7.38 -14.18
N VAL A 383 -11.50 -7.21 -12.90
CA VAL A 383 -10.38 -6.35 -12.47
C VAL A 383 -9.01 -6.93 -12.85
N LEU A 384 -8.81 -8.24 -12.66
CA LEU A 384 -7.50 -8.91 -12.82
C LEU A 384 -7.43 -9.89 -13.99
N GLY A 385 -8.55 -10.25 -14.61
CA GLY A 385 -8.61 -11.40 -15.50
C GLY A 385 -8.36 -12.75 -14.79
N TRP A 386 -8.38 -12.78 -13.44
CA TRP A 386 -8.03 -13.94 -12.64
C TRP A 386 -9.17 -14.93 -12.51
N LYS A 387 -8.91 -16.20 -12.90
CA LYS A 387 -9.91 -17.30 -12.87
C LYS A 387 -9.49 -18.51 -12.04
N ASN A 388 -8.30 -18.47 -11.39
CA ASN A 388 -7.68 -19.62 -10.75
C ASN A 388 -8.02 -19.77 -9.24
N GLY A 389 -9.24 -19.42 -8.86
CA GLY A 389 -9.71 -19.55 -7.48
C GLY A 389 -9.20 -18.42 -6.57
N ILE A 390 -9.61 -18.48 -5.31
CA ILE A 390 -9.29 -17.52 -4.25
C ILE A 390 -8.96 -18.26 -2.96
N TYR A 391 -8.42 -17.56 -1.99
CA TYR A 391 -8.28 -18.04 -0.61
C TYR A 391 -9.53 -17.72 0.22
N ASP A 392 -9.58 -18.24 1.45
CA ASP A 392 -10.65 -17.97 2.41
C ASP A 392 -10.06 -17.53 3.77
N PHE A 393 -9.37 -16.36 3.76
CA PHE A 393 -8.79 -15.80 4.99
C PHE A 393 -9.42 -14.45 5.39
N VAL A 394 -10.20 -13.84 4.50
CA VAL A 394 -10.96 -12.60 4.72
C VAL A 394 -12.39 -12.72 4.19
#